data_ace0e902d2504da265700f8f1f26387a
#
_entry.id   ace0e902d2504da265700f8f1f26387a
#
_cell.length_a   1.000
_cell.length_b   1.000
_cell.length_c   1.000
_cell.angle_alpha   90.00
_cell.angle_beta   90.00
_cell.angle_gamma   90.00
#
_symmetry.space_group_name_H-M   'P 1'
#
loop_
_entity.id
_entity.type
_entity.pdbx_description
1 polymer ?
#
loop_
_entity_poly.entity_id
_entity_poly.type
_entity_poly.pdbx_seq_one_letter_code
_entity_poly.pdbx_strand_id
1 'polypeptide(L)'
;MLKSIRFLSLTAAVTFAWSLPARAQNAPPPAGSDSDDLEVPSNPTVPGAAAPKPLPERTAQPSAAKAPEPKPNASTASTEHSELQRELAELRARVEAVEHGRATAPKSEKPSESPRATPEADTRSSSYLEKNATSRPVPTGLRIGGYLQTQYESNQLSADQLQQGGAPFNQDRFTLRRGRLRLDHGWEYANATLELDANTTRGMSVGIRRAEGSVLYRGSNGDDLPPLVMLSLGVTDLPFGFELLESSRVRPFMERSLGSSALFPTEMDVGLKLSGAVSFVRYAFAVTNGEPVDTLNRYPRDPNAAKDYSGRVGVETQPLTALSIAGGTSFYQGTGFHAGTDATKPSFTWLDINEDRAIQPNELQAVPGAAAQPSMNFKRWAYALDLELTLRTKFGTTRLVAEGFLASNLDRGYLIADPALGQNEIRESGGYVSLVQDVTRWGQVGFRASYYDPNSDFFDSARGRQVPTSLSVTTLSPMVALRLEDKARLSFQYDFVRDSLAKDASGVPTDAKNNQLTLRLQVEL
;
A
#
# COMPACT_ATOMS: atom_id res chain seq x y z
N MET A 1 -13.87 38.94 -44.52
CA MET A 1 -12.92 37.88 -44.92
C MET A 1 -12.90 36.83 -43.81
N LEU A 2 -13.77 35.84 -43.91
CA LEU A 2 -13.85 34.69 -43.02
C LEU A 2 -12.78 33.66 -43.48
N LYS A 3 -11.79 33.34 -42.66
CA LYS A 3 -10.92 32.18 -42.88
C LYS A 3 -11.42 31.03 -42.01
N SER A 4 -11.87 29.99 -42.68
CA SER A 4 -12.25 28.69 -42.14
C SER A 4 -11.09 28.03 -41.40
N ILE A 5 -11.24 27.75 -40.12
CA ILE A 5 -10.36 26.88 -39.36
C ILE A 5 -10.98 25.48 -39.40
N ARG A 6 -10.39 24.58 -40.17
CA ARG A 6 -10.72 23.16 -40.18
C ARG A 6 -10.23 22.54 -38.87
N PHE A 7 -11.16 22.03 -38.08
CA PHE A 7 -10.86 21.16 -36.94
C PHE A 7 -10.33 19.82 -37.49
N LEU A 8 -9.06 19.54 -37.23
CA LEU A 8 -8.52 18.20 -37.37
C LEU A 8 -8.93 17.40 -36.14
N SER A 9 -9.87 16.49 -36.31
CA SER A 9 -10.23 15.49 -35.31
C SER A 9 -9.08 14.44 -35.26
N LEU A 10 -8.22 14.54 -34.25
CA LEU A 10 -7.21 13.54 -33.97
C LEU A 10 -7.84 12.45 -33.10
N THR A 11 -8.48 11.48 -33.75
CA THR A 11 -8.89 10.22 -33.12
C THR A 11 -7.66 9.32 -33.07
N ALA A 12 -6.87 9.44 -32.01
CA ALA A 12 -5.81 8.48 -31.71
C ALA A 12 -6.45 7.25 -31.05
N ALA A 13 -6.88 6.31 -31.87
CA ALA A 13 -7.15 4.95 -31.40
C ALA A 13 -5.81 4.29 -31.10
N VAL A 14 -5.43 4.24 -29.83
CA VAL A 14 -4.30 3.42 -29.37
C VAL A 14 -4.78 1.97 -29.35
N THR A 15 -4.66 1.30 -30.48
CA THR A 15 -4.84 -0.13 -30.59
C THR A 15 -3.54 -0.78 -30.09
N PHE A 16 -3.51 -1.23 -28.85
CA PHE A 16 -2.47 -2.13 -28.36
C PHE A 16 -2.68 -3.51 -28.99
N ALA A 17 -2.03 -3.76 -30.13
CA ALA A 17 -1.92 -5.08 -30.68
C ALA A 17 -0.82 -5.83 -29.91
N TRP A 18 -1.23 -6.68 -28.99
CA TRP A 18 -0.34 -7.64 -28.34
C TRP A 18 -0.10 -8.81 -29.29
N SER A 19 1.01 -8.81 -30.00
CA SER A 19 1.51 -10.00 -30.68
C SER A 19 2.24 -10.87 -29.66
N LEU A 20 1.56 -11.89 -29.14
CA LEU A 20 2.19 -12.98 -28.40
C LEU A 20 3.12 -13.78 -29.34
N PRO A 21 4.34 -14.13 -28.94
CA PRO A 21 5.16 -15.04 -29.72
C PRO A 21 4.51 -16.42 -29.77
N ALA A 22 4.34 -16.95 -30.97
CA ALA A 22 3.85 -18.30 -31.22
C ALA A 22 4.78 -19.32 -30.54
N ARG A 23 4.27 -20.04 -29.56
CA ARG A 23 4.98 -21.12 -28.86
C ARG A 23 4.97 -22.36 -29.75
N ALA A 24 6.15 -22.89 -30.00
CA ALA A 24 6.33 -24.16 -30.72
C ALA A 24 5.56 -25.29 -30.01
N GLN A 25 4.70 -25.97 -30.74
CA GLN A 25 4.01 -27.19 -30.31
C GLN A 25 5.04 -28.31 -30.14
N ASN A 26 5.23 -28.75 -28.89
CA ASN A 26 5.91 -30.03 -28.63
C ASN A 26 4.88 -31.16 -28.77
N ALA A 27 5.23 -32.12 -29.62
CA ALA A 27 4.48 -33.33 -29.86
C ALA A 27 4.41 -34.21 -28.61
N PRO A 28 3.32 -34.98 -28.40
CA PRO A 28 3.20 -35.88 -27.27
C PRO A 28 4.11 -37.12 -27.43
N PRO A 29 4.60 -37.70 -26.31
CA PRO A 29 5.37 -38.95 -26.37
C PRO A 29 4.44 -40.13 -26.65
N PRO A 30 4.96 -41.22 -27.24
CA PRO A 30 4.16 -42.38 -27.64
C PRO A 30 3.72 -43.20 -26.42
N ALA A 31 2.53 -43.78 -26.54
CA ALA A 31 1.97 -44.71 -25.61
C ALA A 31 2.77 -46.02 -25.57
N GLY A 32 3.26 -46.39 -24.40
CA GLY A 32 3.85 -47.70 -24.12
C GLY A 32 2.91 -48.44 -23.17
N SER A 33 2.37 -49.56 -23.66
CA SER A 33 1.74 -50.62 -22.90
C SER A 33 2.80 -51.29 -22.02
N ASP A 34 2.47 -51.58 -20.76
CA ASP A 34 2.61 -52.94 -20.22
C ASP A 34 2.08 -52.95 -18.77
N SER A 35 1.14 -53.88 -18.61
CA SER A 35 0.65 -54.43 -17.35
C SER A 35 1.74 -55.30 -16.73
N ASP A 36 2.10 -55.09 -15.48
CA ASP A 36 2.69 -56.12 -14.66
C ASP A 36 2.22 -55.99 -13.21
N ASP A 37 1.74 -57.14 -12.75
CA ASP A 37 1.27 -57.46 -11.42
C ASP A 37 2.29 -57.15 -10.33
N LEU A 38 1.91 -56.42 -9.30
CA LEU A 38 2.69 -56.31 -8.07
C LEU A 38 1.92 -56.92 -6.90
N GLU A 39 2.44 -58.06 -6.49
CA GLU A 39 2.12 -58.80 -5.27
C GLU A 39 2.16 -57.90 -4.03
N VAL A 40 1.16 -58.11 -3.17
CA VAL A 40 1.05 -57.52 -1.83
C VAL A 40 1.95 -58.31 -0.88
N PRO A 41 2.95 -57.70 -0.22
CA PRO A 41 3.71 -58.37 0.82
C PRO A 41 2.94 -58.36 2.14
N SER A 42 2.85 -59.55 2.72
CA SER A 42 2.28 -59.87 4.02
C SER A 42 2.98 -59.16 5.19
N ASN A 43 2.17 -58.67 6.12
CA ASN A 43 2.54 -58.04 7.39
C ASN A 43 3.49 -58.88 8.25
N PRO A 44 4.56 -58.30 8.82
CA PRO A 44 5.28 -58.93 9.94
C PRO A 44 4.61 -58.62 11.28
N THR A 45 4.41 -59.65 12.05
CA THR A 45 3.94 -59.68 13.44
C THR A 45 4.82 -58.89 14.37
N VAL A 46 4.26 -57.92 15.10
CA VAL A 46 4.95 -57.10 16.12
C VAL A 46 4.83 -57.83 17.48
N PRO A 47 5.95 -58.01 18.24
CA PRO A 47 5.91 -58.57 19.60
C PRO A 47 5.44 -57.52 20.61
N GLY A 48 4.73 -57.98 21.63
CA GLY A 48 3.99 -57.32 22.69
C GLY A 48 4.64 -56.08 23.31
N ALA A 49 3.86 -55.03 23.39
CA ALA A 49 4.13 -53.82 24.12
C ALA A 49 3.79 -53.99 25.61
N ALA A 50 4.75 -53.74 26.48
CA ALA A 50 4.59 -53.69 27.94
C ALA A 50 3.71 -52.50 28.34
N ALA A 51 2.86 -52.69 29.37
CA ALA A 51 1.98 -51.70 29.92
C ALA A 51 2.71 -50.42 30.45
N PRO A 52 2.18 -49.25 30.28
CA PRO A 52 2.81 -48.03 30.79
C PRO A 52 2.64 -47.91 32.31
N LYS A 53 3.74 -47.53 33.00
CA LYS A 53 3.76 -47.17 34.42
C LYS A 53 2.93 -45.93 34.70
N PRO A 54 2.20 -45.82 35.82
CA PRO A 54 1.46 -44.66 36.20
C PRO A 54 2.39 -43.49 36.54
N LEU A 55 2.01 -42.28 36.07
CA LEU A 55 2.68 -41.01 36.41
C LEU A 55 2.45 -40.68 37.89
N PRO A 56 3.44 -40.06 38.57
CA PRO A 56 3.28 -39.63 39.94
C PRO A 56 2.29 -38.47 40.09
N GLU A 57 1.43 -38.55 41.09
CA GLU A 57 0.50 -37.53 41.51
C GLU A 57 1.21 -36.20 41.78
N ARG A 58 0.69 -35.16 41.15
CA ARG A 58 1.15 -33.78 41.34
C ARG A 58 0.60 -33.27 42.66
N THR A 59 1.39 -33.25 43.70
CA THR A 59 1.09 -32.63 45.00
C THR A 59 0.74 -31.14 44.80
N ALA A 60 -0.40 -30.74 45.29
CA ALA A 60 -0.86 -29.36 45.32
C ALA A 60 0.09 -28.48 46.14
N GLN A 61 0.64 -27.45 45.53
CA GLN A 61 1.37 -26.40 46.25
C GLN A 61 0.37 -25.51 47.01
N PRO A 62 0.68 -25.15 48.28
CA PRO A 62 -0.20 -24.23 49.03
C PRO A 62 -0.10 -22.82 48.47
N SER A 63 -1.27 -22.18 48.40
CA SER A 63 -1.51 -20.78 48.05
C SER A 63 -0.54 -19.84 48.81
N ALA A 64 0.26 -19.10 48.06
CA ALA A 64 1.12 -18.06 48.62
C ALA A 64 0.25 -16.90 49.19
N ALA A 65 0.47 -16.61 50.45
CA ALA A 65 -0.17 -15.48 51.15
C ALA A 65 0.22 -14.15 50.46
N LYS A 66 -0.81 -13.32 50.26
CA LYS A 66 -0.72 -11.97 49.73
C LYS A 66 0.17 -11.11 50.65
N ALA A 67 1.30 -10.63 50.13
CA ALA A 67 2.12 -9.65 50.85
C ALA A 67 1.38 -8.32 51.01
N PRO A 68 1.54 -7.60 52.14
CA PRO A 68 0.87 -6.34 52.34
C PRO A 68 1.48 -5.25 51.46
N GLU A 69 0.63 -4.48 50.80
CA GLU A 69 0.98 -3.27 50.03
C GLU A 69 1.69 -2.26 50.94
N PRO A 70 2.80 -1.64 50.47
CA PRO A 70 3.43 -0.56 51.23
C PRO A 70 2.55 0.67 51.24
N LYS A 71 2.20 1.17 52.41
CA LYS A 71 1.52 2.45 52.58
C LYS A 71 2.42 3.58 52.05
N PRO A 72 1.88 4.53 51.24
CA PRO A 72 2.65 5.66 50.78
C PRO A 72 3.10 6.55 51.94
N ASN A 73 4.39 6.84 52.03
CA ASN A 73 4.95 7.77 53.00
C ASN A 73 4.48 9.20 52.69
N ALA A 74 3.69 9.79 53.57
CA ALA A 74 3.12 11.13 53.44
C ALA A 74 4.20 12.25 53.39
N SER A 75 5.46 11.95 53.61
CA SER A 75 6.57 12.90 53.58
C SER A 75 7.12 13.20 52.19
N THR A 76 7.04 12.24 51.22
CA THR A 76 7.57 12.43 49.88
C THR A 76 6.62 13.20 48.98
N ALA A 77 5.30 13.04 49.18
CA ALA A 77 4.29 13.71 48.37
C ALA A 77 4.23 15.24 48.59
N SER A 78 4.64 15.73 49.77
CA SER A 78 4.65 17.17 50.05
C SER A 78 5.85 17.88 49.39
N THR A 79 6.96 17.18 49.24
CA THR A 79 8.18 17.74 48.61
C THR A 79 8.03 17.83 47.09
N GLU A 80 7.51 16.77 46.45
CA GLU A 80 7.22 16.76 45.00
C GLU A 80 6.16 17.82 44.63
N HIS A 81 5.16 18.02 45.46
CA HIS A 81 4.14 19.03 45.20
C HIS A 81 4.69 20.47 45.31
N SER A 82 5.64 20.71 46.20
CA SER A 82 6.28 22.01 46.33
C SER A 82 7.28 22.31 45.20
N GLU A 83 7.95 21.27 44.66
CA GLU A 83 8.81 21.41 43.48
C GLU A 83 8.00 21.70 42.20
N LEU A 84 6.92 20.97 41.97
CA LEU A 84 5.98 21.21 40.86
C LEU A 84 5.39 22.61 40.88
N GLN A 85 5.03 23.14 42.08
CA GLN A 85 4.52 24.51 42.22
C GLN A 85 5.59 25.54 41.88
N ARG A 86 6.85 25.28 42.21
CA ARG A 86 7.96 26.16 41.90
C ARG A 86 8.29 26.18 40.38
N GLU A 87 8.27 25.05 39.72
CA GLU A 87 8.43 24.96 38.25
C GLU A 87 7.27 25.65 37.50
N LEU A 88 6.05 25.51 38.00
CA LEU A 88 4.87 26.19 37.44
C LEU A 88 4.98 27.71 37.57
N ALA A 89 5.49 28.22 38.70
CA ALA A 89 5.73 29.65 38.91
C ALA A 89 6.82 30.18 37.99
N GLU A 90 7.92 29.42 37.78
CA GLU A 90 9.00 29.80 36.87
C GLU A 90 8.58 29.81 35.39
N LEU A 91 7.78 28.82 34.97
CA LEU A 91 7.19 28.79 33.64
C LEU A 91 6.24 29.96 33.38
N ARG A 92 5.40 30.35 34.37
CA ARG A 92 4.53 31.51 34.25
C ARG A 92 5.33 32.80 34.11
N ALA A 93 6.38 32.97 34.90
CA ALA A 93 7.26 34.14 34.81
C ALA A 93 7.96 34.23 33.43
N ARG A 94 8.36 33.10 32.83
CA ARG A 94 8.93 33.06 31.48
C ARG A 94 7.91 33.40 30.40
N VAL A 95 6.67 32.94 30.49
CA VAL A 95 5.60 33.32 29.57
C VAL A 95 5.32 34.83 29.65
N GLU A 96 5.22 35.38 30.84
CA GLU A 96 4.96 36.79 31.06
C GLU A 96 6.09 37.67 30.55
N ALA A 97 7.34 37.25 30.70
CA ALA A 97 8.52 37.93 30.13
C ALA A 97 8.50 37.92 28.59
N VAL A 98 8.05 36.84 27.97
CA VAL A 98 7.91 36.76 26.50
C VAL A 98 6.76 37.65 25.99
N GLU A 99 5.65 37.71 26.71
CA GLU A 99 4.51 38.56 26.38
C GLU A 99 4.87 40.06 26.53
N HIS A 100 5.58 40.45 27.58
CA HIS A 100 6.05 41.82 27.77
C HIS A 100 7.16 42.23 26.76
N GLY A 101 8.05 41.31 26.39
CA GLY A 101 9.04 41.53 25.33
C GLY A 101 8.42 41.76 23.94
N ARG A 102 7.20 41.22 23.72
CA ARG A 102 6.47 41.40 22.46
C ARG A 102 5.71 42.75 22.39
N ALA A 103 5.42 43.37 23.54
CA ALA A 103 4.72 44.65 23.62
C ALA A 103 5.63 45.88 23.43
N THR A 104 6.95 45.71 23.51
CA THR A 104 7.94 46.83 23.46
C THR A 104 8.76 46.85 22.16
N ALA A 105 8.44 46.09 21.13
CA ALA A 105 9.08 46.26 19.82
C ALA A 105 8.57 47.53 19.15
N PRO A 106 9.46 48.42 18.68
CA PRO A 106 9.07 49.68 18.02
C PRO A 106 8.31 49.34 16.72
N LYS A 107 7.17 50.02 16.52
CA LYS A 107 6.43 49.99 15.25
C LYS A 107 7.36 50.49 14.15
N SER A 108 7.84 49.57 13.34
CA SER A 108 8.52 49.84 12.08
C SER A 108 7.55 50.59 11.16
N GLU A 109 8.02 51.73 10.64
CA GLU A 109 7.33 52.54 9.65
C GLU A 109 6.85 51.72 8.47
N LYS A 110 5.63 52.02 7.98
CA LYS A 110 5.05 51.46 6.75
C LYS A 110 6.05 51.62 5.60
N PRO A 111 6.40 50.50 4.92
CA PRO A 111 6.99 50.62 3.60
C PRO A 111 5.90 51.11 2.63
N SER A 112 6.28 52.08 1.79
CA SER A 112 5.56 52.61 0.65
C SER A 112 4.85 51.51 -0.15
N GLU A 113 3.57 51.73 -0.47
CA GLU A 113 2.80 50.91 -1.36
C GLU A 113 3.50 50.80 -2.72
N SER A 114 4.18 49.69 -2.94
CA SER A 114 4.45 49.19 -4.29
C SER A 114 3.13 48.71 -4.91
N PRO A 115 2.94 48.86 -6.24
CA PRO A 115 1.69 48.52 -6.90
C PRO A 115 1.33 47.09 -6.58
N ARG A 116 0.12 46.91 -6.06
CA ARG A 116 -0.53 45.63 -5.77
C ARG A 116 -0.48 44.79 -7.04
N ALA A 117 0.51 43.87 -7.10
CA ALA A 117 0.49 42.81 -8.08
C ALA A 117 -0.84 42.08 -7.87
N THR A 118 -1.69 42.11 -8.88
CA THR A 118 -2.83 41.21 -9.00
C THR A 118 -2.34 39.80 -8.60
N PRO A 119 -3.02 39.08 -7.73
CA PRO A 119 -2.67 37.70 -7.50
C PRO A 119 -2.85 36.97 -8.83
N GLU A 120 -1.76 36.82 -9.58
CA GLU A 120 -1.67 35.79 -10.58
C GLU A 120 -1.99 34.49 -9.81
N ALA A 121 -3.16 33.96 -10.12
CA ALA A 121 -3.57 32.66 -9.66
C ALA A 121 -2.38 31.73 -9.92
N ASP A 122 -1.78 31.22 -8.85
CA ASP A 122 -0.63 30.31 -8.90
C ASP A 122 -1.13 28.98 -9.48
N THR A 123 -1.45 29.02 -10.78
CA THR A 123 -1.81 27.89 -11.63
C THR A 123 -0.57 27.13 -12.07
N ARG A 124 0.42 27.01 -11.17
CA ARG A 124 1.49 26.06 -11.40
C ARG A 124 0.87 24.69 -11.29
N SER A 125 0.68 24.06 -12.45
CA SER A 125 0.46 22.62 -12.51
C SER A 125 1.52 21.98 -11.65
N SER A 126 1.10 21.30 -10.57
CA SER A 126 2.06 20.56 -9.80
C SER A 126 2.67 19.53 -10.73
N SER A 127 3.94 19.71 -11.05
CA SER A 127 4.72 18.78 -11.83
C SER A 127 4.74 17.43 -11.09
N TYR A 128 5.08 16.34 -11.80
CA TYR A 128 5.34 15.04 -11.18
C TYR A 128 6.18 15.15 -9.90
N LEU A 129 7.11 16.10 -9.86
CA LEU A 129 7.98 16.40 -8.71
C LEU A 129 7.27 17.15 -7.58
N GLU A 130 6.28 17.98 -7.87
CA GLU A 130 5.46 18.63 -6.85
C GLU A 130 4.51 17.64 -6.18
N LYS A 131 4.05 16.66 -6.92
CA LYS A 131 3.18 15.60 -6.43
C LYS A 131 3.93 14.57 -5.57
N ASN A 132 5.20 14.34 -5.89
CA ASN A 132 6.08 13.45 -5.15
C ASN A 132 6.98 14.26 -4.22
N ALA A 133 6.49 14.53 -3.02
CA ALA A 133 7.20 15.23 -1.95
C ALA A 133 8.61 14.69 -1.63
N THR A 134 8.96 13.52 -2.21
CA THR A 134 10.19 12.77 -1.97
C THR A 134 11.39 13.21 -2.80
N SER A 135 11.17 13.90 -3.92
CA SER A 135 12.25 14.28 -4.83
C SER A 135 12.68 15.74 -4.69
N ARG A 136 11.95 16.55 -3.89
CA ARG A 136 12.33 17.93 -3.63
C ARG A 136 13.21 18.01 -2.40
N PRO A 137 14.33 18.75 -2.48
CA PRO A 137 15.08 19.08 -1.30
C PRO A 137 14.17 19.88 -0.36
N VAL A 138 14.22 19.55 0.90
CA VAL A 138 13.54 20.30 1.95
C VAL A 138 14.20 21.68 2.00
N PRO A 139 13.47 22.77 1.91
CA PRO A 139 14.06 24.11 2.12
C PRO A 139 14.71 24.20 3.50
N THR A 140 15.75 25.01 3.63
CA THR A 140 16.50 25.18 4.88
C THR A 140 15.57 25.52 6.05
N GLY A 141 15.77 24.84 7.18
CA GLY A 141 14.99 25.00 8.40
C GLY A 141 13.95 23.91 8.64
N LEU A 142 13.28 24.00 9.79
CA LEU A 142 12.24 23.06 10.21
C LEU A 142 10.90 23.41 9.56
N ARG A 143 10.25 22.42 8.98
CA ARG A 143 8.87 22.47 8.47
C ARG A 143 8.02 21.43 9.14
N ILE A 144 6.82 21.83 9.52
CA ILE A 144 5.79 20.97 10.06
C ILE A 144 4.60 21.08 9.12
N GLY A 145 4.06 19.96 8.72
CA GLY A 145 2.89 19.88 7.87
C GLY A 145 2.16 18.56 8.06
N GLY A 146 1.02 18.45 7.44
CA GLY A 146 0.25 17.23 7.54
C GLY A 146 -1.13 17.39 6.94
N TYR A 147 -1.95 16.35 7.08
CA TYR A 147 -3.35 16.36 6.66
C TYR A 147 -4.15 15.27 7.36
N LEU A 148 -5.45 15.48 7.41
CA LEU A 148 -6.42 14.52 7.89
C LEU A 148 -7.32 14.07 6.73
N GLN A 149 -7.58 12.77 6.63
CA GLN A 149 -8.55 12.18 5.72
C GLN A 149 -9.53 11.34 6.53
N THR A 150 -10.75 11.84 6.68
CA THR A 150 -11.87 11.10 7.26
C THR A 150 -12.83 10.71 6.16
N GLN A 151 -13.43 9.53 6.26
CA GLN A 151 -14.33 9.05 5.23
C GLN A 151 -15.49 8.23 5.79
N TYR A 152 -16.57 8.24 5.05
CA TYR A 152 -17.67 7.28 5.16
C TYR A 152 -17.58 6.32 3.98
N GLU A 153 -17.66 5.02 4.27
CA GLU A 153 -17.69 3.93 3.31
C GLU A 153 -19.06 3.27 3.37
N SER A 154 -19.67 2.99 2.20
CA SER A 154 -20.87 2.17 2.08
C SER A 154 -20.64 1.11 1.01
N ASN A 155 -20.81 -0.14 1.38
CA ASN A 155 -20.50 -1.30 0.55
C ASN A 155 -21.79 -1.96 0.06
N GLN A 156 -21.78 -2.46 -1.18
CA GLN A 156 -22.94 -3.10 -1.79
C GLN A 156 -23.45 -4.29 -0.97
N LEU A 157 -22.55 -5.03 -0.34
CA LEU A 157 -22.87 -6.10 0.59
C LEU A 157 -22.26 -5.77 1.95
N SER A 158 -23.07 -5.26 2.84
CA SER A 158 -22.72 -5.02 4.23
C SER A 158 -23.79 -5.60 5.13
N ALA A 159 -23.39 -6.24 6.21
CA ALA A 159 -24.28 -6.84 7.19
C ALA A 159 -23.89 -6.42 8.59
N ASP A 160 -24.87 -6.20 9.44
CA ASP A 160 -24.72 -5.85 10.86
C ASP A 160 -24.75 -7.09 11.78
N GLN A 161 -24.69 -8.28 11.18
CA GLN A 161 -24.57 -9.55 11.89
C GLN A 161 -23.10 -9.86 12.18
N LEU A 162 -22.89 -10.55 13.30
CA LEU A 162 -21.59 -11.11 13.66
C LEU A 162 -21.65 -12.62 13.51
N GLN A 163 -20.66 -13.20 12.87
CA GLN A 163 -20.43 -14.65 12.95
C GLN A 163 -19.81 -14.99 14.30
N GLN A 164 -20.21 -16.14 14.89
CA GLN A 164 -19.55 -16.64 16.09
C GLN A 164 -18.05 -16.86 15.81
N GLY A 165 -17.21 -16.20 16.63
CA GLY A 165 -15.77 -16.26 16.47
C GLY A 165 -15.22 -15.56 15.22
N GLY A 166 -16.04 -14.82 14.46
CA GLY A 166 -15.67 -14.14 13.23
C GLY A 166 -15.54 -12.63 13.36
N ALA A 167 -15.06 -11.99 12.28
CA ALA A 167 -15.05 -10.55 12.15
C ALA A 167 -16.46 -9.97 11.92
N PRO A 168 -16.75 -8.73 12.33
CA PRO A 168 -18.01 -8.07 12.02
C PRO A 168 -18.20 -7.92 10.51
N PHE A 169 -19.40 -8.18 10.01
CA PHE A 169 -19.74 -8.06 8.60
C PHE A 169 -20.07 -6.65 8.15
N ASN A 170 -20.51 -5.79 9.08
CA ASN A 170 -20.85 -4.43 8.71
C ASN A 170 -19.60 -3.65 8.33
N GLN A 171 -19.50 -3.30 7.03
CA GLN A 171 -18.44 -2.49 6.46
C GLN A 171 -18.88 -1.06 6.15
N ASP A 172 -20.16 -0.72 6.37
CA ASP A 172 -20.68 0.64 6.26
C ASP A 172 -20.26 1.41 7.51
N ARG A 173 -19.28 2.31 7.37
CA ARG A 173 -18.61 2.89 8.54
C ARG A 173 -17.97 4.25 8.27
N PHE A 174 -17.81 5.01 9.34
CA PHE A 174 -16.91 6.16 9.39
C PHE A 174 -15.52 5.71 9.83
N THR A 175 -14.49 6.20 9.13
CA THR A 175 -13.09 5.91 9.47
C THR A 175 -12.22 7.15 9.39
N LEU A 176 -11.23 7.23 10.27
CA LEU A 176 -10.04 8.04 10.05
C LEU A 176 -9.13 7.22 9.13
N ARG A 177 -9.10 7.59 7.85
CA ARG A 177 -8.32 6.83 6.86
C ARG A 177 -6.83 7.13 6.97
N ARG A 178 -6.49 8.42 7.18
CA ARG A 178 -5.11 8.89 7.38
C ARG A 178 -5.13 10.14 8.24
N GLY A 179 -4.28 10.15 9.26
CA GLY A 179 -3.92 11.33 10.02
C GLY A 179 -2.40 11.48 9.96
N ARG A 180 -1.89 12.28 9.02
CA ARG A 180 -0.46 12.38 8.77
C ARG A 180 0.12 13.64 9.38
N LEU A 181 1.22 13.46 10.12
CA LEU A 181 2.07 14.52 10.61
C LEU A 181 3.46 14.33 10.03
N ARG A 182 3.97 15.35 9.36
CA ARG A 182 5.28 15.32 8.71
C ARG A 182 6.17 16.43 9.26
N LEU A 183 7.38 16.05 9.61
CA LEU A 183 8.46 16.91 10.05
C LEU A 183 9.59 16.81 9.02
N ASP A 184 9.96 17.92 8.42
CA ASP A 184 11.09 18.00 7.51
C ASP A 184 12.08 19.01 8.04
N HIS A 185 13.37 18.68 8.03
CA HIS A 185 14.44 19.63 8.30
C HIS A 185 15.48 19.59 7.20
N GLY A 186 15.70 20.74 6.56
CA GLY A 186 16.67 20.92 5.48
C GLY A 186 17.90 21.67 5.91
N TRP A 187 19.05 21.19 5.46
CA TRP A 187 20.36 21.87 5.47
C TRP A 187 20.81 22.04 4.02
N GLU A 188 21.94 22.69 3.84
CA GLU A 188 22.48 22.95 2.50
C GLU A 188 22.75 21.65 1.70
N TYR A 189 23.32 20.64 2.37
CA TYR A 189 23.73 19.38 1.74
C TYR A 189 23.05 18.14 2.35
N ALA A 190 22.08 18.33 3.24
CA ALA A 190 21.39 17.23 3.90
C ALA A 190 19.93 17.54 4.18
N ASN A 191 19.12 16.49 4.29
CA ASN A 191 17.73 16.56 4.73
C ASN A 191 17.45 15.47 5.74
N ALA A 192 16.50 15.71 6.64
CA ALA A 192 15.89 14.69 7.48
C ALA A 192 14.37 14.81 7.37
N THR A 193 13.69 13.68 7.22
CA THR A 193 12.24 13.63 7.14
C THR A 193 11.72 12.56 8.09
N LEU A 194 10.71 12.93 8.89
CA LEU A 194 9.92 12.00 9.71
C LEU A 194 8.44 12.22 9.39
N GLU A 195 7.73 11.15 9.04
CA GLU A 195 6.29 11.18 8.80
C GLU A 195 5.61 10.08 9.61
N LEU A 196 4.64 10.47 10.43
CA LEU A 196 3.78 9.59 11.20
C LEU A 196 2.44 9.44 10.49
N ASP A 197 1.81 8.28 10.57
CA ASP A 197 0.46 8.01 10.07
C ASP A 197 -0.40 7.38 11.16
N ALA A 198 -1.55 8.00 11.42
CA ALA A 198 -2.56 7.49 12.33
C ALA A 198 -3.80 7.08 11.54
N ASN A 199 -4.38 5.93 11.82
CA ASN A 199 -5.61 5.48 11.17
C ASN A 199 -6.45 4.59 12.08
N THR A 200 -7.73 4.39 11.68
CA THR A 200 -8.67 3.52 12.40
C THR A 200 -9.22 2.42 11.50
N THR A 201 -8.57 2.14 10.37
CA THR A 201 -9.07 1.23 9.33
C THR A 201 -9.23 -0.20 9.85
N ARG A 202 -8.29 -0.67 10.66
CA ARG A 202 -8.27 -2.00 11.30
C ARG A 202 -8.19 -1.91 12.82
N GLY A 203 -8.71 -0.85 13.41
CA GLY A 203 -8.51 -0.45 14.79
C GLY A 203 -7.56 0.76 14.87
N MET A 204 -7.47 1.37 16.05
CA MET A 204 -6.59 2.54 16.23
C MET A 204 -5.13 2.11 16.10
N SER A 205 -4.43 2.72 15.17
CA SER A 205 -2.99 2.51 14.96
C SER A 205 -2.29 3.83 14.69
N VAL A 206 -1.06 3.94 15.20
CA VAL A 206 -0.12 5.02 14.87
C VAL A 206 1.22 4.39 14.56
N GLY A 207 1.79 4.75 13.44
CA GLY A 207 3.07 4.19 13.01
C GLY A 207 3.96 5.20 12.29
N ILE A 208 5.23 4.83 12.15
CA ILE A 208 6.18 5.56 11.32
C ILE A 208 5.91 5.17 9.86
N ARG A 209 5.55 6.16 9.03
CA ARG A 209 5.40 5.95 7.60
C ARG A 209 6.71 6.21 6.86
N ARG A 210 7.42 7.27 7.22
CA ARG A 210 8.71 7.65 6.62
C ARG A 210 9.66 8.09 7.72
N ALA A 211 10.90 7.65 7.64
CA ALA A 211 11.99 8.11 8.50
C ALA A 211 13.28 7.98 7.70
N GLU A 212 13.72 9.07 7.08
CA GLU A 212 14.89 9.04 6.21
C GLU A 212 15.81 10.22 6.46
N GLY A 213 17.13 9.96 6.42
CA GLY A 213 18.18 10.96 6.30
C GLY A 213 18.71 10.94 4.88
N SER A 214 18.96 12.12 4.31
CA SER A 214 19.46 12.24 2.94
C SER A 214 20.64 13.18 2.87
N VAL A 215 21.59 12.87 2.01
CA VAL A 215 22.64 13.81 1.56
C VAL A 215 22.40 14.12 0.09
N LEU A 216 22.64 15.37 -0.29
CA LEU A 216 22.29 15.85 -1.62
C LEU A 216 23.36 16.78 -2.20
N TYR A 217 23.45 16.73 -3.53
CA TYR A 217 24.27 17.64 -4.32
C TYR A 217 23.44 18.24 -5.44
N ARG A 218 23.26 19.56 -5.44
CA ARG A 218 22.41 20.26 -6.41
C ARG A 218 23.08 20.43 -7.77
N GLY A 219 24.40 20.56 -7.80
CA GLY A 219 25.14 20.85 -9.03
C GLY A 219 24.70 22.14 -9.69
N SER A 220 24.31 22.06 -10.96
CA SER A 220 23.78 23.20 -11.72
C SER A 220 22.26 23.37 -11.60
N ASN A 221 21.56 22.51 -10.85
CA ASN A 221 20.12 22.59 -10.67
C ASN A 221 19.80 23.72 -9.66
N GLY A 222 18.90 24.62 -10.05
CA GLY A 222 18.38 25.66 -9.15
C GLY A 222 17.46 25.07 -8.07
N ASP A 223 16.92 25.93 -7.21
CA ASP A 223 16.05 25.53 -6.10
C ASP A 223 14.70 24.95 -6.57
N ASP A 224 14.29 25.29 -7.79
CA ASP A 224 13.03 24.81 -8.39
C ASP A 224 13.12 23.37 -8.94
N LEU A 225 14.33 22.84 -9.12
CA LEU A 225 14.55 21.47 -9.63
C LEU A 225 15.03 20.56 -8.51
N PRO A 226 14.80 19.22 -8.64
CA PRO A 226 15.43 18.25 -7.75
C PRO A 226 16.94 18.37 -7.80
N PRO A 227 17.65 17.94 -6.75
CA PRO A 227 19.10 17.90 -6.77
C PRO A 227 19.60 17.03 -7.92
N LEU A 228 20.80 17.32 -8.40
CA LEU A 228 21.46 16.47 -9.38
C LEU A 228 21.58 15.04 -8.84
N VAL A 229 21.94 14.89 -7.57
CA VAL A 229 22.07 13.60 -6.88
C VAL A 229 21.58 13.75 -5.44
N MET A 230 20.80 12.81 -4.98
CA MET A 230 20.37 12.67 -3.58
C MET A 230 20.45 11.21 -3.17
N LEU A 231 21.14 10.93 -2.08
CA LEU A 231 21.26 9.62 -1.47
C LEU A 231 20.51 9.63 -0.15
N SER A 232 19.48 8.79 -0.03
CA SER A 232 18.63 8.66 1.16
C SER A 232 18.82 7.30 1.80
N LEU A 233 18.80 7.23 3.13
CA LEU A 233 18.87 6.00 3.92
C LEU A 233 17.78 6.04 4.99
N GLY A 234 17.07 4.92 5.16
CA GLY A 234 16.00 4.76 6.14
C GLY A 234 14.74 4.15 5.57
N VAL A 235 13.58 4.51 6.13
CA VAL A 235 12.26 4.14 5.61
C VAL A 235 11.92 5.10 4.47
N THR A 236 12.05 4.61 3.24
CA THR A 236 11.94 5.43 2.01
C THR A 236 10.94 4.83 1.03
N ASP A 237 10.41 5.64 0.11
CA ASP A 237 9.51 5.19 -0.94
C ASP A 237 10.23 4.35 -1.99
N LEU A 238 9.54 3.31 -2.47
CA LEU A 238 9.99 2.44 -3.55
C LEU A 238 9.83 3.17 -4.89
N PRO A 239 10.89 3.35 -5.68
CA PRO A 239 10.82 3.99 -6.99
C PRO A 239 10.25 3.03 -8.04
N PHE A 240 8.92 2.86 -8.05
CA PHE A 240 8.21 2.03 -9.01
C PHE A 240 6.89 2.67 -9.43
N GLY A 241 6.60 2.68 -10.73
CA GLY A 241 5.36 3.20 -11.31
C GLY A 241 5.12 4.69 -11.06
N PHE A 242 3.96 5.13 -11.43
CA PHE A 242 3.48 6.49 -11.18
C PHE A 242 2.60 6.55 -9.92
N GLU A 243 1.58 5.68 -9.83
CA GLU A 243 0.56 5.73 -8.78
C GLU A 243 1.13 5.42 -7.39
N LEU A 244 2.14 4.53 -7.30
CA LEU A 244 2.81 4.20 -6.06
C LEU A 244 3.51 5.43 -5.46
N LEU A 245 4.14 6.25 -6.31
CA LEU A 245 4.86 7.45 -5.92
C LEU A 245 3.94 8.67 -5.69
N GLU A 246 2.71 8.65 -6.20
CA GLU A 246 1.76 9.76 -6.02
C GLU A 246 1.26 9.83 -4.58
N SER A 247 1.56 10.94 -3.91
CA SER A 247 1.11 11.14 -2.52
C SER A 247 -0.42 11.10 -2.42
N SER A 248 -0.94 10.38 -1.43
CA SER A 248 -2.39 10.34 -1.14
C SER A 248 -3.00 11.70 -0.78
N ARG A 249 -2.19 12.71 -0.44
CA ARG A 249 -2.61 14.10 -0.24
C ARG A 249 -3.14 14.72 -1.53
N VAL A 250 -2.47 14.48 -2.66
CA VAL A 250 -2.79 15.11 -3.96
C VAL A 250 -3.53 14.20 -4.92
N ARG A 251 -3.55 12.90 -4.64
CA ARG A 251 -4.25 11.91 -5.47
C ARG A 251 -5.73 12.29 -5.63
N PRO A 252 -6.27 12.33 -6.88
CA PRO A 252 -7.67 12.65 -7.11
C PRO A 252 -8.63 11.56 -6.63
N PHE A 253 -8.29 10.30 -6.91
CA PHE A 253 -9.09 9.14 -6.50
C PHE A 253 -8.80 8.73 -5.05
N MET A 254 -9.78 8.11 -4.39
CA MET A 254 -9.71 7.79 -2.96
C MET A 254 -8.51 6.91 -2.61
N GLU A 255 -8.33 5.83 -3.36
CA GLU A 255 -7.23 4.89 -3.14
C GLU A 255 -6.51 4.59 -4.46
N ARG A 256 -5.38 3.91 -4.38
CA ARG A 256 -4.66 3.38 -5.53
C ARG A 256 -5.52 2.34 -6.26
N SER A 257 -5.21 2.08 -7.52
CA SER A 257 -5.79 0.95 -8.27
C SER A 257 -5.51 -0.37 -7.54
N LEU A 258 -6.39 -1.36 -7.75
CA LEU A 258 -6.25 -2.66 -7.09
C LEU A 258 -4.88 -3.28 -7.38
N GLY A 259 -4.43 -3.28 -8.64
CA GLY A 259 -3.15 -3.87 -9.00
C GLY A 259 -1.95 -3.18 -8.34
N SER A 260 -1.92 -1.85 -8.29
CA SER A 260 -0.87 -1.12 -7.57
C SER A 260 -0.86 -1.46 -6.07
N SER A 261 -2.04 -1.62 -5.46
CA SER A 261 -2.19 -1.98 -4.05
C SER A 261 -1.90 -3.46 -3.77
N ALA A 262 -2.18 -4.33 -4.73
CA ALA A 262 -1.88 -5.75 -4.65
C ALA A 262 -0.37 -6.02 -4.67
N LEU A 263 0.33 -5.46 -5.65
CA LEU A 263 1.79 -5.63 -5.75
C LEU A 263 2.53 -4.97 -4.57
N PHE A 264 2.14 -3.75 -4.22
CA PHE A 264 2.76 -2.94 -3.18
C PHE A 264 1.70 -2.46 -2.18
N PRO A 265 1.35 -3.26 -1.16
CA PRO A 265 0.37 -2.86 -0.14
C PRO A 265 0.76 -1.54 0.55
N THR A 266 2.06 -1.33 0.76
CA THR A 266 2.62 -0.06 1.18
C THR A 266 3.64 0.46 0.16
N GLU A 267 3.82 1.77 0.12
CA GLU A 267 4.78 2.42 -0.75
C GLU A 267 6.18 2.54 -0.15
N MET A 268 6.39 2.09 1.10
CA MET A 268 7.63 2.28 1.87
C MET A 268 8.33 0.98 2.18
N ASP A 269 9.69 1.04 2.17
CA ASP A 269 10.55 -0.04 2.64
C ASP A 269 11.83 0.54 3.27
N VAL A 270 12.55 -0.26 4.02
CA VAL A 270 13.82 0.13 4.66
C VAL A 270 14.97 -0.14 3.71
N GLY A 271 15.73 0.88 3.38
CA GLY A 271 16.86 0.73 2.47
C GLY A 271 17.58 2.00 2.11
N LEU A 272 18.33 1.92 1.03
CA LEU A 272 19.11 2.99 0.43
C LEU A 272 18.47 3.37 -0.91
N LYS A 273 18.26 4.67 -1.14
CA LYS A 273 17.74 5.21 -2.40
C LYS A 273 18.64 6.29 -2.95
N LEU A 274 19.02 6.15 -4.21
CA LEU A 274 19.68 7.16 -5.02
C LEU A 274 18.66 7.78 -5.96
N SER A 275 18.51 9.10 -5.95
CA SER A 275 17.58 9.81 -6.84
C SER A 275 18.16 11.14 -7.32
N GLY A 276 17.60 11.66 -8.40
CA GLY A 276 18.04 12.94 -8.92
C GLY A 276 17.36 13.34 -10.22
N ALA A 277 17.83 14.48 -10.74
CA ALA A 277 17.35 15.05 -11.98
C ALA A 277 18.49 15.62 -12.81
N VAL A 278 18.47 15.34 -14.12
CA VAL A 278 19.36 15.93 -15.11
C VAL A 278 18.48 16.51 -16.21
N SER A 279 18.40 17.84 -16.31
CA SER A 279 17.53 18.50 -17.27
C SER A 279 16.07 18.01 -17.15
N PHE A 280 15.52 17.43 -18.20
CA PHE A 280 14.17 16.84 -18.26
C PHE A 280 14.11 15.38 -17.80
N VAL A 281 15.25 14.74 -17.51
CA VAL A 281 15.33 13.35 -17.07
C VAL A 281 15.24 13.30 -15.54
N ARG A 282 14.45 12.35 -15.04
CA ARG A 282 14.29 12.02 -13.62
C ARG A 282 14.69 10.58 -13.41
N TYR A 283 15.42 10.29 -12.34
CA TYR A 283 15.82 8.93 -12.03
C TYR A 283 15.78 8.65 -10.52
N ALA A 284 15.45 7.42 -10.18
CA ALA A 284 15.54 6.91 -8.82
C ALA A 284 15.83 5.42 -8.85
N PHE A 285 16.73 4.95 -7.96
CA PHE A 285 17.08 3.55 -7.76
C PHE A 285 17.14 3.28 -6.27
N ALA A 286 16.62 2.13 -5.84
CA ALA A 286 16.66 1.74 -4.43
C ALA A 286 17.12 0.30 -4.27
N VAL A 287 17.78 0.06 -3.14
CA VAL A 287 18.13 -1.26 -2.62
C VAL A 287 17.50 -1.35 -1.24
N THR A 288 16.55 -2.27 -1.06
CA THR A 288 15.72 -2.37 0.14
C THR A 288 15.71 -3.78 0.70
N ASN A 289 15.15 -3.95 1.90
CA ASN A 289 15.01 -5.27 2.50
C ASN A 289 14.01 -6.17 1.75
N GLY A 290 13.07 -5.56 1.00
CA GLY A 290 12.05 -6.30 0.26
C GLY A 290 10.81 -6.64 1.09
N GLU A 291 10.81 -6.33 2.39
CA GLU A 291 9.67 -6.49 3.26
C GLU A 291 9.06 -5.12 3.58
N PRO A 292 7.91 -4.79 2.95
CA PRO A 292 7.29 -3.48 3.12
C PRO A 292 7.00 -3.17 4.58
N VAL A 293 7.28 -1.95 4.99
CA VAL A 293 6.99 -1.48 6.34
C VAL A 293 5.48 -1.31 6.48
N ASP A 294 4.82 -2.31 7.05
CA ASP A 294 3.38 -2.26 7.37
C ASP A 294 3.14 -2.77 8.79
N THR A 295 2.04 -2.34 9.39
CA THR A 295 1.50 -2.87 10.65
C THR A 295 1.13 -4.36 10.56
N LEU A 296 1.07 -4.90 9.36
CA LEU A 296 0.83 -6.32 9.06
C LEU A 296 2.11 -7.11 8.80
N ASN A 297 3.26 -6.59 9.15
CA ASN A 297 4.52 -7.31 8.96
C ASN A 297 4.38 -8.75 9.47
N ARG A 298 4.41 -9.68 8.53
CA ARG A 298 4.37 -11.12 8.82
C ARG A 298 5.61 -11.56 9.56
N TYR A 299 6.69 -10.84 9.35
CA TYR A 299 7.99 -11.13 9.94
C TYR A 299 8.46 -9.91 10.74
N PRO A 300 8.77 -10.08 12.03
CA PRO A 300 9.28 -9.00 12.86
C PRO A 300 10.72 -8.59 12.48
N ARG A 301 11.37 -9.37 11.60
CA ARG A 301 12.71 -9.12 11.06
C ARG A 301 12.72 -9.51 9.59
N ASP A 302 13.69 -8.99 8.84
CA ASP A 302 13.98 -9.44 7.47
C ASP A 302 14.21 -10.96 7.47
N PRO A 303 13.36 -11.76 6.78
CA PRO A 303 13.41 -13.21 6.87
C PRO A 303 14.57 -13.84 6.10
N ASN A 304 15.21 -13.11 5.20
CA ASN A 304 16.30 -13.61 4.36
C ASN A 304 17.41 -12.58 4.18
N ALA A 305 18.57 -12.99 3.69
CA ALA A 305 19.71 -12.10 3.44
C ALA A 305 19.60 -11.36 2.09
N ALA A 306 18.65 -11.72 1.23
CA ALA A 306 18.48 -11.11 -0.08
C ALA A 306 17.98 -9.67 0.05
N LYS A 307 18.33 -8.85 -0.94
CA LYS A 307 17.83 -7.46 -1.04
C LYS A 307 17.07 -7.31 -2.34
N ASP A 308 16.08 -6.45 -2.30
CA ASP A 308 15.28 -6.12 -3.45
C ASP A 308 15.79 -4.84 -4.10
N TYR A 309 15.73 -4.82 -5.42
CA TYR A 309 16.19 -3.73 -6.26
C TYR A 309 15.00 -3.14 -7.00
N SER A 310 14.83 -1.85 -6.93
CA SER A 310 13.81 -1.14 -7.69
C SER A 310 14.38 0.10 -8.34
N GLY A 311 13.80 0.51 -9.46
CA GLY A 311 14.24 1.69 -10.14
C GLY A 311 13.22 2.25 -11.10
N ARG A 312 13.28 3.56 -11.30
CA ARG A 312 12.47 4.28 -12.26
C ARG A 312 13.31 5.34 -12.96
N VAL A 313 13.18 5.37 -14.27
CA VAL A 313 13.73 6.45 -15.11
C VAL A 313 12.58 7.03 -15.91
N GLY A 314 12.48 8.34 -15.92
CA GLY A 314 11.41 9.04 -16.61
C GLY A 314 11.84 10.37 -17.18
N VAL A 315 10.95 10.96 -17.94
CA VAL A 315 11.10 12.29 -18.52
C VAL A 315 9.95 13.18 -18.06
N GLU A 316 10.25 14.44 -17.86
CA GLU A 316 9.28 15.46 -17.54
C GLU A 316 9.60 16.72 -18.36
N THR A 317 8.67 17.16 -19.18
CA THR A 317 8.86 18.28 -20.08
C THR A 317 7.58 19.08 -20.26
N GLN A 318 7.73 20.35 -20.58
CA GLN A 318 6.62 21.25 -20.91
C GLN A 318 6.87 21.83 -22.31
N PRO A 319 6.55 21.07 -23.37
CA PRO A 319 6.81 21.50 -24.74
C PRO A 319 6.00 22.74 -25.15
N LEU A 320 4.86 22.97 -24.52
CA LEU A 320 4.01 24.14 -24.69
C LEU A 320 3.58 24.67 -23.32
N THR A 321 3.35 25.97 -23.19
CA THR A 321 2.84 26.58 -21.94
C THR A 321 1.58 25.89 -21.41
N ALA A 322 0.75 25.40 -22.33
CA ALA A 322 -0.51 24.73 -21.99
C ALA A 322 -0.34 23.21 -21.78
N LEU A 323 0.75 22.56 -22.21
CA LEU A 323 0.92 21.12 -22.21
C LEU A 323 2.16 20.70 -21.44
N SER A 324 1.96 19.92 -20.39
CA SER A 324 3.04 19.20 -19.69
C SER A 324 2.92 17.71 -19.98
N ILE A 325 4.04 17.06 -20.18
CA ILE A 325 4.17 15.63 -20.45
C ILE A 325 5.17 15.05 -19.45
N ALA A 326 4.78 14.02 -18.74
CA ALA A 326 5.67 13.21 -17.91
C ALA A 326 5.42 11.73 -18.20
N GLY A 327 6.44 10.91 -18.06
CA GLY A 327 6.29 9.47 -18.22
C GLY A 327 7.58 8.75 -17.87
N GLY A 328 7.50 7.45 -17.67
CA GLY A 328 8.67 6.69 -17.27
C GLY A 328 8.50 5.19 -17.42
N THR A 329 9.60 4.51 -17.19
CA THR A 329 9.68 3.06 -17.07
C THR A 329 10.24 2.72 -15.70
N SER A 330 9.73 1.63 -15.13
CA SER A 330 10.12 1.16 -13.81
C SER A 330 10.40 -0.33 -13.83
N PHE A 331 11.28 -0.76 -12.95
CA PHE A 331 11.55 -2.17 -12.70
C PHE A 331 11.60 -2.45 -11.20
N TYR A 332 11.28 -3.67 -10.83
CA TYR A 332 11.46 -4.25 -9.51
C TYR A 332 11.99 -5.67 -9.68
N GLN A 333 12.98 -6.05 -8.90
CA GLN A 333 13.53 -7.40 -8.85
C GLN A 333 13.90 -7.72 -7.41
N GLY A 334 13.40 -8.84 -6.90
CA GLY A 334 13.60 -9.19 -5.51
C GLY A 334 13.42 -10.67 -5.23
N THR A 335 13.40 -10.97 -3.94
CA THR A 335 13.31 -12.32 -3.41
C THR A 335 12.21 -12.40 -2.37
N GLY A 336 11.18 -13.19 -2.64
CA GLY A 336 10.14 -13.54 -1.67
C GLY A 336 10.60 -14.68 -0.77
N PHE A 337 9.94 -14.83 0.37
CA PHE A 337 10.24 -15.84 1.37
C PHE A 337 8.98 -16.64 1.72
N HIS A 338 9.10 -17.96 1.66
CA HIS A 338 8.12 -18.92 2.18
C HIS A 338 8.66 -19.52 3.48
N ALA A 339 7.89 -19.38 4.57
CA ALA A 339 8.35 -19.78 5.90
C ALA A 339 8.49 -21.30 6.10
N GLY A 340 7.90 -22.08 5.19
CA GLY A 340 7.77 -23.51 5.38
C GLY A 340 6.64 -23.86 6.37
N THR A 341 6.49 -25.13 6.65
CA THR A 341 5.53 -25.65 7.63
C THR A 341 6.16 -26.73 8.49
N ASP A 342 5.82 -26.74 9.77
CA ASP A 342 6.25 -27.81 10.68
C ASP A 342 5.54 -29.13 10.35
N ALA A 343 6.19 -30.26 10.66
CA ALA A 343 5.55 -31.56 10.58
C ALA A 343 4.35 -31.65 11.54
N THR A 344 3.23 -32.16 11.05
CA THR A 344 2.08 -32.44 11.89
C THR A 344 1.97 -33.93 12.19
N LYS A 345 1.57 -34.28 13.41
CA LYS A 345 1.29 -35.66 13.78
C LYS A 345 -0.06 -36.10 13.25
N PRO A 346 -0.26 -37.39 12.90
CA PRO A 346 -1.58 -37.91 12.65
C PRO A 346 -2.50 -37.60 13.83
N SER A 347 -3.72 -37.20 13.53
CA SER A 347 -4.76 -36.91 14.50
C SER A 347 -6.09 -37.49 14.06
N PHE A 348 -7.10 -37.43 14.94
CA PHE A 348 -8.47 -37.79 14.60
C PHE A 348 -9.35 -36.55 14.81
N THR A 349 -10.23 -36.31 13.87
CA THR A 349 -11.34 -35.36 14.04
C THR A 349 -12.57 -36.15 14.43
N TRP A 350 -13.24 -35.77 15.51
CA TRP A 350 -14.50 -36.37 15.91
C TRP A 350 -15.64 -35.54 15.31
N LEU A 351 -16.56 -36.23 14.65
CA LEU A 351 -17.81 -35.70 14.14
C LEU A 351 -18.96 -36.50 14.77
N ASP A 352 -19.65 -35.92 15.72
CA ASP A 352 -20.82 -36.54 16.38
C ASP A 352 -21.98 -36.61 15.37
N ILE A 353 -22.11 -37.75 14.70
CA ILE A 353 -23.09 -37.94 13.61
C ILE A 353 -24.49 -38.16 14.17
N ASN A 354 -24.60 -38.79 15.34
CA ASN A 354 -25.86 -39.15 15.99
C ASN A 354 -26.27 -38.20 17.12
N GLU A 355 -25.47 -37.17 17.38
CA GLU A 355 -25.70 -36.13 18.39
C GLU A 355 -25.84 -36.67 19.83
N ASP A 356 -25.25 -37.86 20.11
CA ASP A 356 -25.30 -38.48 21.43
C ASP A 356 -24.19 -38.03 22.39
N ARG A 357 -23.24 -37.25 21.88
CA ARG A 357 -22.06 -36.70 22.58
C ARG A 357 -21.10 -37.78 23.10
N ALA A 358 -21.20 -39.00 22.56
CA ALA A 358 -20.30 -40.10 22.89
C ALA A 358 -19.40 -40.42 21.69
N ILE A 359 -18.09 -40.51 21.92
CA ILE A 359 -17.14 -40.80 20.84
C ILE A 359 -17.31 -42.24 20.39
N GLN A 360 -17.66 -42.42 19.14
CA GLN A 360 -17.82 -43.74 18.51
C GLN A 360 -16.76 -43.93 17.39
N PRO A 361 -16.28 -45.18 17.14
CA PRO A 361 -15.25 -45.40 16.11
C PRO A 361 -15.63 -44.94 14.70
N ASN A 362 -16.92 -45.02 14.33
CA ASN A 362 -17.45 -44.56 13.05
C ASN A 362 -17.56 -43.03 12.92
N GLU A 363 -17.36 -42.32 14.01
CA GLU A 363 -17.37 -40.85 14.10
C GLU A 363 -15.98 -40.25 14.12
N LEU A 364 -14.95 -41.11 14.15
CA LEU A 364 -13.57 -40.68 14.12
C LEU A 364 -13.04 -40.71 12.68
N GLN A 365 -12.76 -39.55 12.16
CA GLN A 365 -12.07 -39.38 10.88
C GLN A 365 -10.56 -39.20 11.11
N ALA A 366 -9.77 -40.11 10.56
CA ALA A 366 -8.33 -39.99 10.61
C ALA A 366 -7.84 -38.82 9.74
N VAL A 367 -7.07 -37.92 10.32
CA VAL A 367 -6.36 -36.87 9.63
C VAL A 367 -4.89 -37.29 9.57
N PRO A 368 -4.34 -37.57 8.38
CA PRO A 368 -2.95 -37.98 8.26
C PRO A 368 -2.02 -36.85 8.68
N GLY A 369 -0.90 -37.17 9.30
CA GLY A 369 0.15 -36.24 9.57
C GLY A 369 0.83 -35.78 8.28
N ALA A 370 1.26 -34.53 8.24
CA ALA A 370 2.04 -33.97 7.14
C ALA A 370 3.53 -33.92 7.52
N ALA A 371 4.40 -34.17 6.54
CA ALA A 371 5.84 -33.95 6.70
C ALA A 371 6.16 -32.45 6.77
N ALA A 372 7.24 -32.10 7.48
CA ALA A 372 7.74 -30.71 7.47
C ALA A 372 8.12 -30.28 6.05
N GLN A 373 7.80 -29.03 5.70
CA GLN A 373 8.29 -28.39 4.50
C GLN A 373 9.32 -27.32 4.92
N PRO A 374 10.55 -27.37 4.40
CA PRO A 374 11.56 -26.38 4.74
C PRO A 374 11.17 -24.99 4.19
N SER A 375 11.67 -23.94 4.85
CA SER A 375 11.58 -22.59 4.30
C SER A 375 12.36 -22.48 3.00
N MET A 376 11.89 -21.63 2.07
CA MET A 376 12.54 -21.41 0.79
C MET A 376 12.36 -19.98 0.28
N ASN A 377 13.33 -19.54 -0.49
CA ASN A 377 13.26 -18.27 -1.19
C ASN A 377 12.78 -18.49 -2.63
N PHE A 378 12.05 -17.52 -3.17
CA PHE A 378 11.60 -17.51 -4.56
C PHE A 378 11.85 -16.14 -5.20
N LYS A 379 12.02 -16.12 -6.51
CA LYS A 379 12.23 -14.89 -7.27
C LYS A 379 10.93 -14.16 -7.50
N ARG A 380 10.98 -12.82 -7.45
CA ARG A 380 9.87 -11.93 -7.82
C ARG A 380 10.38 -10.76 -8.66
N TRP A 381 9.56 -10.29 -9.58
CA TRP A 381 9.92 -9.15 -10.42
C TRP A 381 8.68 -8.41 -10.90
N ALA A 382 8.86 -7.15 -11.31
CA ALA A 382 7.85 -6.37 -12.01
C ALA A 382 8.49 -5.35 -12.96
N TYR A 383 7.76 -5.02 -14.02
CA TYR A 383 8.05 -3.92 -14.93
C TYR A 383 6.81 -3.07 -15.12
N ALA A 384 6.97 -1.74 -15.19
CA ALA A 384 5.88 -0.81 -15.44
C ALA A 384 6.27 0.27 -16.44
N LEU A 385 5.24 0.76 -17.16
CA LEU A 385 5.30 1.94 -18.01
C LEU A 385 4.20 2.90 -17.58
N ASP A 386 4.51 4.19 -17.54
CA ASP A 386 3.55 5.23 -17.18
C ASP A 386 3.64 6.47 -18.07
N LEU A 387 2.53 7.16 -18.20
CA LEU A 387 2.39 8.41 -18.94
C LEU A 387 1.41 9.34 -18.22
N GLU A 388 1.81 10.58 -18.04
CA GLU A 388 0.94 11.68 -17.59
C GLU A 388 0.93 12.79 -18.63
N LEU A 389 -0.25 13.24 -19.01
CA LEU A 389 -0.47 14.41 -19.85
C LEU A 389 -1.32 15.41 -19.06
N THR A 390 -0.83 16.64 -18.91
CA THR A 390 -1.55 17.73 -18.27
C THR A 390 -1.74 18.86 -19.27
N LEU A 391 -3.01 19.13 -19.62
CA LEU A 391 -3.40 20.17 -20.54
C LEU A 391 -4.14 21.30 -19.81
N ARG A 392 -3.63 22.51 -19.88
CA ARG A 392 -4.24 23.72 -19.33
C ARG A 392 -5.02 24.44 -20.40
N THR A 393 -6.31 24.62 -20.18
CA THR A 393 -7.21 25.32 -21.10
C THR A 393 -7.97 26.42 -20.37
N LYS A 394 -8.69 27.25 -21.11
CA LYS A 394 -9.62 28.24 -20.52
C LYS A 394 -10.76 27.61 -19.71
N PHE A 395 -11.01 26.31 -19.88
CA PHE A 395 -12.05 25.55 -19.16
C PHE A 395 -11.51 24.85 -17.92
N GLY A 396 -10.22 25.05 -17.60
CA GLY A 396 -9.54 24.42 -16.48
C GLY A 396 -8.43 23.48 -16.93
N THR A 397 -7.91 22.71 -15.98
CA THR A 397 -6.82 21.73 -16.20
C THR A 397 -7.41 20.34 -16.44
N THR A 398 -7.01 19.73 -17.55
CA THR A 398 -7.28 18.31 -17.85
C THR A 398 -6.03 17.51 -17.58
N ARG A 399 -6.14 16.44 -16.82
CA ARG A 399 -5.04 15.52 -16.50
C ARG A 399 -5.44 14.11 -16.93
N LEU A 400 -4.64 13.51 -17.81
CA LEU A 400 -4.73 12.12 -18.22
C LEU A 400 -3.52 11.37 -17.65
N VAL A 401 -3.76 10.26 -16.98
CA VAL A 401 -2.70 9.36 -16.49
C VAL A 401 -3.02 7.96 -16.95
N ALA A 402 -2.01 7.26 -17.44
CA ALA A 402 -2.07 5.85 -17.79
C ALA A 402 -0.84 5.14 -17.22
N GLU A 403 -1.05 3.98 -16.63
CA GLU A 403 0.01 3.10 -16.12
C GLU A 403 -0.35 1.66 -16.41
N GLY A 404 0.65 0.86 -16.83
CA GLY A 404 0.50 -0.57 -17.04
C GLY A 404 1.71 -1.31 -16.51
N PHE A 405 1.51 -2.52 -15.98
CA PHE A 405 2.57 -3.33 -15.41
C PHE A 405 2.39 -4.83 -15.68
N LEU A 406 3.51 -5.52 -15.64
CA LEU A 406 3.62 -6.98 -15.62
C LEU A 406 4.47 -7.36 -14.42
N ALA A 407 4.08 -8.42 -13.71
CA ALA A 407 4.81 -8.88 -12.54
C ALA A 407 4.82 -10.42 -12.45
N SER A 408 5.65 -10.95 -11.58
CA SER A 408 5.64 -12.37 -11.23
C SER A 408 5.97 -12.54 -9.76
N ASN A 409 5.14 -13.34 -9.06
CA ASN A 409 5.26 -13.69 -7.66
C ASN A 409 5.32 -12.49 -6.71
N LEU A 410 4.64 -11.38 -7.06
CA LEU A 410 4.76 -10.10 -6.34
C LEU A 410 3.49 -9.68 -5.63
N ASP A 411 2.31 -10.24 -5.93
CA ASP A 411 1.08 -9.91 -5.20
C ASP A 411 1.25 -10.23 -3.71
N ARG A 412 1.18 -9.18 -2.88
CA ARG A 412 1.31 -9.22 -1.43
C ARG A 412 0.06 -8.71 -0.72
N GLY A 413 -0.87 -8.13 -1.46
CA GLY A 413 -2.01 -7.40 -0.91
C GLY A 413 -3.38 -7.96 -1.23
N TYR A 414 -3.53 -8.70 -2.32
CA TYR A 414 -4.83 -9.21 -2.79
C TYR A 414 -4.89 -10.73 -2.80
N LEU A 415 -4.19 -11.39 -3.71
CA LEU A 415 -3.99 -12.85 -3.72
C LEU A 415 -2.50 -13.13 -3.55
N ILE A 416 -2.10 -13.30 -2.30
CA ILE A 416 -0.68 -13.41 -1.96
C ILE A 416 -0.02 -14.48 -2.79
N ALA A 417 0.92 -14.05 -3.62
CA ALA A 417 1.68 -14.91 -4.50
C ALA A 417 2.69 -15.72 -3.70
N ASP A 418 2.45 -17.02 -3.59
CA ASP A 418 3.38 -17.98 -2.98
C ASP A 418 3.61 -19.16 -3.93
N PRO A 419 4.61 -19.08 -4.81
CA PRO A 419 4.91 -20.15 -5.77
C PRO A 419 5.42 -21.43 -5.11
N ALA A 420 5.84 -21.38 -3.84
CA ALA A 420 6.26 -22.57 -3.10
C ALA A 420 5.09 -23.51 -2.80
N LEU A 421 3.90 -22.96 -2.54
CA LEU A 421 2.68 -23.74 -2.32
C LEU A 421 2.15 -24.37 -3.61
N GLY A 422 2.17 -23.62 -4.71
CA GLY A 422 1.61 -24.03 -6.00
C GLY A 422 2.59 -24.75 -6.92
N GLN A 423 3.89 -24.74 -6.62
CA GLN A 423 4.99 -25.24 -7.46
C GLN A 423 5.01 -24.64 -8.87
N ASN A 424 4.34 -23.50 -9.07
CA ASN A 424 4.25 -22.78 -10.33
C ASN A 424 4.51 -21.29 -10.11
N GLU A 425 5.15 -20.64 -11.09
CA GLU A 425 5.23 -19.20 -11.14
C GLU A 425 3.83 -18.59 -11.30
N ILE A 426 3.55 -17.53 -10.56
CA ILE A 426 2.33 -16.76 -10.63
C ILE A 426 2.66 -15.49 -11.41
N ARG A 427 1.89 -15.19 -12.46
CA ARG A 427 2.09 -14.02 -13.30
C ARG A 427 0.94 -13.06 -13.15
N GLU A 428 1.26 -11.88 -12.67
CA GLU A 428 0.33 -10.80 -12.48
C GLU A 428 0.42 -9.78 -13.63
N SER A 429 -0.72 -9.21 -14.01
CA SER A 429 -0.78 -8.13 -14.97
C SER A 429 -1.85 -7.13 -14.60
N GLY A 430 -1.63 -5.85 -14.90
CA GLY A 430 -2.62 -4.84 -14.61
C GLY A 430 -2.25 -3.45 -15.10
N GLY A 431 -3.15 -2.53 -14.82
CA GLY A 431 -2.96 -1.13 -15.16
C GLY A 431 -4.23 -0.31 -14.99
N TYR A 432 -4.11 0.98 -15.26
CA TYR A 432 -5.24 1.89 -15.24
C TYR A 432 -5.07 3.05 -16.22
N VAL A 433 -6.19 3.64 -16.56
CA VAL A 433 -6.27 4.93 -17.24
C VAL A 433 -7.21 5.81 -16.44
N SER A 434 -6.81 7.05 -16.18
CA SER A 434 -7.60 8.02 -15.46
C SER A 434 -7.62 9.37 -16.17
N LEU A 435 -8.79 9.98 -16.20
CA LEU A 435 -9.02 11.33 -16.72
C LEU A 435 -9.61 12.18 -15.60
N VAL A 436 -9.00 13.33 -15.35
CA VAL A 436 -9.47 14.29 -14.35
C VAL A 436 -9.55 15.66 -14.96
N GLN A 437 -10.68 16.36 -14.76
CA GLN A 437 -10.95 17.67 -15.27
C GLN A 437 -11.32 18.62 -14.14
N ASP A 438 -10.60 19.74 -14.04
CA ASP A 438 -11.02 20.87 -13.23
C ASP A 438 -12.12 21.63 -14.00
N VAL A 439 -13.37 21.56 -13.54
CA VAL A 439 -14.53 22.18 -14.19
C VAL A 439 -14.69 23.63 -13.75
N THR A 440 -14.39 23.90 -12.50
CA THR A 440 -14.35 25.24 -11.90
C THR A 440 -13.12 25.37 -11.00
N ARG A 441 -12.86 26.56 -10.49
CA ARG A 441 -11.80 26.74 -9.48
C ARG A 441 -11.99 25.89 -8.21
N TRP A 442 -13.22 25.44 -7.95
CA TRP A 442 -13.57 24.61 -6.77
C TRP A 442 -13.94 23.18 -7.14
N GLY A 443 -14.45 22.97 -8.36
CA GLY A 443 -15.04 21.69 -8.77
C GLY A 443 -14.13 20.89 -9.67
N GLN A 444 -13.98 19.61 -9.37
CA GLN A 444 -13.23 18.64 -10.15
C GLN A 444 -14.09 17.41 -10.39
N VAL A 445 -14.04 16.87 -11.60
CA VAL A 445 -14.63 15.59 -11.95
C VAL A 445 -13.56 14.66 -12.48
N GLY A 446 -13.73 13.37 -12.27
CA GLY A 446 -12.77 12.38 -12.74
C GLY A 446 -13.39 11.03 -13.02
N PHE A 447 -12.70 10.26 -13.83
CA PHE A 447 -13.05 8.89 -14.15
C PHE A 447 -11.77 8.06 -14.26
N ARG A 448 -11.76 6.87 -13.61
CA ARG A 448 -10.67 5.90 -13.72
C ARG A 448 -11.26 4.55 -14.13
N ALA A 449 -10.61 3.90 -15.09
CA ALA A 449 -10.80 2.50 -15.40
C ALA A 449 -9.52 1.75 -15.05
N SER A 450 -9.61 0.72 -14.23
CA SER A 450 -8.48 -0.12 -13.84
C SER A 450 -8.79 -1.59 -14.05
N TYR A 451 -7.74 -2.35 -14.34
CA TYR A 451 -7.77 -3.78 -14.56
C TYR A 451 -6.62 -4.43 -13.79
N TYR A 452 -6.88 -5.57 -13.15
CA TYR A 452 -5.88 -6.36 -12.49
C TYR A 452 -6.21 -7.85 -12.64
N ASP A 453 -5.23 -8.63 -13.08
CA ASP A 453 -5.28 -10.09 -13.12
C ASP A 453 -4.16 -10.63 -12.21
N PRO A 454 -4.52 -11.22 -11.06
CA PRO A 454 -3.54 -11.74 -10.10
C PRO A 454 -2.85 -13.03 -10.55
N ASN A 455 -3.38 -13.72 -11.56
CA ASN A 455 -2.75 -14.91 -12.14
C ASN A 455 -3.23 -15.13 -13.58
N SER A 456 -2.55 -14.50 -14.52
CA SER A 456 -2.88 -14.58 -15.96
C SER A 456 -2.67 -15.98 -16.58
N ASP A 457 -1.96 -16.87 -15.87
CA ASP A 457 -1.70 -18.25 -16.29
C ASP A 457 -2.61 -19.27 -15.58
N PHE A 458 -3.68 -18.81 -14.92
CA PHE A 458 -4.56 -19.69 -14.16
C PHE A 458 -5.44 -20.56 -15.07
N PHE A 459 -5.53 -21.86 -14.70
CA PHE A 459 -6.38 -22.83 -15.35
C PHE A 459 -7.31 -23.49 -14.32
N ASP A 460 -8.58 -23.62 -14.68
CA ASP A 460 -9.56 -24.38 -13.90
C ASP A 460 -9.88 -25.71 -14.59
N SER A 461 -10.26 -26.71 -13.81
CA SER A 461 -10.66 -28.01 -14.35
C SER A 461 -12.17 -28.02 -14.55
N ALA A 462 -12.61 -28.02 -15.81
CA ALA A 462 -14.02 -28.15 -16.17
C ALA A 462 -14.23 -29.40 -17.01
N ARG A 463 -15.09 -30.34 -16.53
CA ARG A 463 -15.44 -31.58 -17.22
C ARG A 463 -14.23 -32.43 -17.64
N GLY A 464 -13.22 -32.52 -16.78
CA GLY A 464 -11.99 -33.28 -17.04
C GLY A 464 -11.04 -32.65 -18.07
N ARG A 465 -11.25 -31.39 -18.41
CA ARG A 465 -10.33 -30.57 -19.24
C ARG A 465 -9.85 -29.36 -18.47
N GLN A 466 -8.60 -29.00 -18.66
CA GLN A 466 -8.07 -27.74 -18.15
C GLN A 466 -8.49 -26.60 -19.09
N VAL A 467 -9.15 -25.58 -18.54
CA VAL A 467 -9.66 -24.43 -19.27
C VAL A 467 -9.04 -23.17 -18.67
N PRO A 468 -8.44 -22.27 -19.46
CA PRO A 468 -7.97 -21.00 -18.95
C PRO A 468 -9.14 -20.23 -18.31
N THR A 469 -8.95 -19.76 -17.10
CA THR A 469 -9.96 -19.02 -16.34
C THR A 469 -9.39 -17.68 -15.91
N SER A 470 -10.10 -16.59 -16.19
CA SER A 470 -9.70 -15.26 -15.73
C SER A 470 -10.02 -15.09 -14.25
N LEU A 471 -9.06 -14.62 -13.47
CA LEU A 471 -9.23 -14.18 -12.09
C LEU A 471 -9.25 -12.65 -12.00
N SER A 472 -9.47 -11.98 -13.12
CA SER A 472 -9.32 -10.54 -13.25
C SER A 472 -10.42 -9.76 -12.53
N VAL A 473 -10.01 -8.59 -12.02
CA VAL A 473 -10.89 -7.59 -11.43
C VAL A 473 -10.80 -6.31 -12.26
N THR A 474 -11.95 -5.80 -12.69
CA THR A 474 -12.07 -4.52 -13.40
C THR A 474 -12.84 -3.55 -12.53
N THR A 475 -12.31 -2.33 -12.35
CA THR A 475 -12.97 -1.29 -11.56
C THR A 475 -13.14 -0.03 -12.38
N LEU A 476 -14.36 0.51 -12.39
CA LEU A 476 -14.69 1.81 -12.97
C LEU A 476 -15.06 2.77 -11.85
N SER A 477 -14.32 3.88 -11.74
CA SER A 477 -14.38 4.81 -10.60
C SER A 477 -14.72 6.23 -11.09
N PRO A 478 -15.99 6.60 -11.28
CA PRO A 478 -16.39 8.00 -11.38
C PRO A 478 -16.19 8.72 -10.04
N MET A 479 -15.72 9.96 -10.10
CA MET A 479 -15.55 10.78 -8.90
C MET A 479 -15.90 12.25 -9.16
N VAL A 480 -16.32 12.93 -8.09
CA VAL A 480 -16.53 14.39 -8.02
C VAL A 480 -15.84 14.90 -6.76
N ALA A 481 -15.15 16.03 -6.86
CA ALA A 481 -14.54 16.65 -5.70
C ALA A 481 -14.79 18.17 -5.68
N LEU A 482 -14.96 18.70 -4.47
CA LEU A 482 -15.02 20.13 -4.18
C LEU A 482 -13.78 20.50 -3.38
N ARG A 483 -13.05 21.53 -3.85
CA ARG A 483 -11.89 22.10 -3.18
C ARG A 483 -12.29 23.42 -2.54
N LEU A 484 -11.92 23.60 -1.28
CA LEU A 484 -12.20 24.79 -0.50
C LEU A 484 -10.86 25.42 -0.12
N GLU A 485 -10.52 26.56 -0.72
CA GLU A 485 -9.34 27.38 -0.40
C GLU A 485 -8.00 26.63 -0.34
N ASP A 486 -7.83 25.57 -1.15
CA ASP A 486 -6.66 24.68 -1.15
C ASP A 486 -6.35 24.01 0.22
N LYS A 487 -7.23 24.21 1.20
CA LYS A 487 -7.09 23.67 2.57
C LYS A 487 -8.00 22.50 2.86
N ALA A 488 -9.12 22.41 2.17
CA ALA A 488 -10.06 21.31 2.35
C ALA A 488 -10.55 20.77 1.01
N ARG A 489 -10.77 19.46 0.95
CA ARG A 489 -11.33 18.78 -0.20
C ARG A 489 -12.40 17.79 0.25
N LEU A 490 -13.63 17.96 -0.26
CA LEU A 490 -14.70 16.99 -0.12
C LEU A 490 -14.81 16.22 -1.42
N SER A 491 -14.66 14.90 -1.37
CA SER A 491 -14.67 14.03 -2.53
C SER A 491 -15.70 12.94 -2.38
N PHE A 492 -16.34 12.62 -3.49
CA PHE A 492 -17.33 11.55 -3.63
C PHE A 492 -16.88 10.65 -4.77
N GLN A 493 -16.81 9.34 -4.54
CA GLN A 493 -16.42 8.32 -5.51
C GLN A 493 -17.33 7.10 -5.37
N TYR A 494 -17.69 6.53 -6.51
CA TYR A 494 -18.34 5.23 -6.56
C TYR A 494 -17.48 4.28 -7.38
N ASP A 495 -17.17 3.10 -6.82
CA ASP A 495 -16.41 2.07 -7.49
C ASP A 495 -17.35 0.96 -7.96
N PHE A 496 -17.52 0.84 -9.28
CA PHE A 496 -18.15 -0.30 -9.92
C PHE A 496 -17.08 -1.37 -10.11
N VAL A 497 -17.17 -2.44 -9.33
CA VAL A 497 -16.19 -3.51 -9.35
C VAL A 497 -16.80 -4.74 -10.01
N ARG A 498 -16.13 -5.24 -11.04
CA ARG A 498 -16.43 -6.54 -11.64
C ARG A 498 -15.34 -7.51 -11.28
N ASP A 499 -15.70 -8.50 -10.47
CA ASP A 499 -14.78 -9.45 -9.87
C ASP A 499 -15.10 -10.88 -10.34
N SER A 500 -14.19 -11.44 -11.13
CA SER A 500 -14.35 -12.78 -11.70
C SER A 500 -13.96 -13.92 -10.73
N LEU A 501 -13.43 -13.58 -9.54
CA LEU A 501 -13.03 -14.56 -8.52
C LEU A 501 -14.23 -15.16 -7.77
N ALA A 502 -15.34 -14.44 -7.69
CA ALA A 502 -16.50 -14.87 -6.93
C ALA A 502 -17.18 -16.07 -7.60
N LYS A 503 -17.71 -16.96 -6.77
CA LYS A 503 -18.53 -18.10 -7.18
C LYS A 503 -19.83 -18.07 -6.38
N ASP A 504 -20.94 -18.46 -6.99
CA ASP A 504 -22.20 -18.69 -6.28
C ASP A 504 -22.16 -19.98 -5.44
N ALA A 505 -23.26 -20.26 -4.72
CA ALA A 505 -23.37 -21.46 -3.90
C ALA A 505 -23.24 -22.79 -4.68
N SER A 506 -23.40 -22.75 -6.00
CA SER A 506 -23.24 -23.89 -6.91
C SER A 506 -21.83 -24.00 -7.49
N GLY A 507 -20.92 -23.09 -7.10
CA GLY A 507 -19.56 -23.02 -7.63
C GLY A 507 -19.44 -22.39 -9.02
N VAL A 508 -20.52 -21.78 -9.54
CA VAL A 508 -20.52 -21.11 -10.84
C VAL A 508 -19.90 -19.72 -10.67
N PRO A 509 -18.91 -19.33 -11.53
CA PRO A 509 -18.35 -17.99 -11.51
C PRO A 509 -19.44 -16.93 -11.62
N THR A 510 -19.43 -15.96 -10.72
CA THR A 510 -20.37 -14.84 -10.66
C THR A 510 -19.63 -13.56 -10.31
N ASP A 511 -20.31 -12.43 -10.47
CA ASP A 511 -19.76 -11.14 -10.04
C ASP A 511 -19.97 -10.96 -8.53
N ALA A 512 -18.91 -10.61 -7.81
CA ALA A 512 -19.00 -10.33 -6.38
C ALA A 512 -19.80 -9.02 -6.15
N LYS A 513 -20.60 -9.01 -5.07
CA LYS A 513 -21.31 -7.79 -4.65
C LYS A 513 -20.37 -6.90 -3.83
N ASN A 514 -19.39 -6.29 -4.48
CA ASN A 514 -18.30 -5.54 -3.85
C ASN A 514 -18.18 -4.07 -4.36
N ASN A 515 -19.23 -3.53 -4.98
CA ASN A 515 -19.28 -2.11 -5.31
C ASN A 515 -19.25 -1.27 -4.03
N GLN A 516 -18.55 -0.13 -4.08
CA GLN A 516 -18.32 0.72 -2.93
C GLN A 516 -18.59 2.19 -3.24
N LEU A 517 -19.30 2.84 -2.32
CA LEU A 517 -19.43 4.29 -2.26
C LEU A 517 -18.49 4.83 -1.18
N THR A 518 -17.73 5.88 -1.50
CA THR A 518 -16.88 6.56 -0.54
C THR A 518 -17.10 8.07 -0.59
N LEU A 519 -17.34 8.65 0.58
CA LEU A 519 -17.36 10.10 0.81
C LEU A 519 -16.18 10.44 1.72
N ARG A 520 -15.26 11.31 1.27
CA ARG A 520 -14.05 11.69 2.00
C ARG A 520 -13.95 13.19 2.20
N LEU A 521 -13.68 13.59 3.42
CA LEU A 521 -13.22 14.93 3.75
C LEU A 521 -11.72 14.89 4.03
N GLN A 522 -10.96 15.71 3.33
CA GLN A 522 -9.55 15.97 3.59
C GLN A 522 -9.37 17.40 4.06
N VAL A 523 -8.55 17.59 5.09
CA VAL A 523 -8.16 18.91 5.59
C VAL A 523 -6.63 18.97 5.71
N GLU A 524 -6.02 20.03 5.19
CA GLU A 524 -4.59 20.30 5.25
C GLU A 524 -4.23 21.06 6.53
N LEU A 525 -3.12 20.69 7.16
CA LEU A 525 -2.58 21.32 8.37
C LEU A 525 -1.52 22.38 8.03
#